data_89c22ee75dc80840a1084436c3ead2ec
#
_entry.id   89c22ee75dc80840a1084436c3ead2ec
#
_cell.length_a   1.000
_cell.length_b   1.000
_cell.length_c   1.000
_cell.angle_alpha   90.00
_cell.angle_beta   90.00
_cell.angle_gamma   90.00
#
_symmetry.space_group_name_H-M   'P 1'
#
loop_
_entity.id
_entity.type
_entity.pdbx_description
1 polymer ?
#
loop_
_entity_poly.entity_id
_entity_poly.type
_entity_poly.pdbx_seq_one_letter_code
_entity_poly.pdbx_strand_id
1 'polypeptide(L)'
;MDASTAEFEQGVVKHNAKQSEQLQKQMEALYQNLRTVRHAINNNVAVIMAMAELTQRNPAQCQKLSQLCLEKAPAIAAAIGGFTELFEGAVSLQEELANQATTSTNS
;
A
#
# COMPACT_ATOMS: atom_id res chain seq x y z
N MET A 1 5.48 -16.32 44.26
CA MET A 1 5.45 -15.58 43.02
C MET A 1 5.60 -14.08 43.28
N ASP A 2 6.56 -13.49 42.66
CA ASP A 2 6.91 -12.10 42.91
C ASP A 2 6.01 -11.15 42.12
N ALA A 3 5.53 -10.09 42.76
CA ALA A 3 4.67 -9.08 42.10
C ALA A 3 5.36 -8.41 40.91
N SER A 4 6.68 -8.23 40.94
CA SER A 4 7.44 -7.63 39.84
C SER A 4 7.47 -8.50 38.59
N THR A 5 7.44 -9.82 38.73
CA THR A 5 7.34 -10.75 37.58
C THR A 5 6.00 -10.60 36.88
N ALA A 6 4.89 -10.50 37.64
CA ALA A 6 3.55 -10.32 37.09
C ALA A 6 3.43 -8.99 36.34
N GLU A 7 4.00 -7.92 36.90
CA GLU A 7 4.02 -6.59 36.26
C GLU A 7 4.83 -6.61 34.96
N PHE A 8 5.95 -7.28 34.94
CA PHE A 8 6.79 -7.45 33.74
C PHE A 8 6.03 -8.21 32.63
N GLU A 9 5.40 -9.32 32.98
CA GLU A 9 4.61 -10.11 32.02
C GLU A 9 3.46 -9.32 31.45
N GLN A 10 2.75 -8.54 32.25
CA GLN A 10 1.69 -7.65 31.78
C GLN A 10 2.22 -6.57 30.84
N GLY A 11 3.39 -6.00 31.13
CA GLY A 11 4.04 -5.01 30.28
C GLY A 11 4.42 -5.57 28.91
N VAL A 12 4.96 -6.78 28.86
CA VAL A 12 5.30 -7.48 27.62
C VAL A 12 4.06 -7.78 26.80
N VAL A 13 2.98 -8.27 27.40
CA VAL A 13 1.72 -8.56 26.72
C VAL A 13 1.12 -7.28 26.11
N LYS A 14 1.11 -6.19 26.85
CA LYS A 14 0.62 -4.90 26.35
C LYS A 14 1.45 -4.38 25.19
N HIS A 15 2.78 -4.52 25.27
CA HIS A 15 3.69 -4.08 24.21
C HIS A 15 3.46 -4.89 22.92
N ASN A 16 3.35 -6.22 23.04
CA ASN A 16 3.07 -7.11 21.91
C ASN A 16 1.69 -6.83 21.30
N ALA A 17 0.69 -6.53 22.11
CA ALA A 17 -0.64 -6.17 21.64
C ALA A 17 -0.61 -4.88 20.83
N LYS A 18 0.14 -3.86 21.27
CA LYS A 18 0.31 -2.62 20.53
C LYS A 18 1.00 -2.82 19.20
N GLN A 19 2.06 -3.64 19.16
CA GLN A 19 2.78 -3.96 17.92
C GLN A 19 1.87 -4.69 16.94
N SER A 20 1.10 -5.67 17.43
CA SER A 20 0.14 -6.42 16.63
C SER A 20 -0.95 -5.50 16.06
N GLU A 21 -1.45 -4.56 16.86
CA GLU A 21 -2.44 -3.58 16.45
C GLU A 21 -1.88 -2.65 15.37
N GLN A 22 -0.63 -2.18 15.51
CA GLN A 22 0.02 -1.35 14.52
C GLN A 22 0.20 -2.08 13.18
N LEU A 23 0.64 -3.35 13.23
CA LEU A 23 0.76 -4.20 12.05
C LEU A 23 -0.59 -4.38 11.36
N GLN A 24 -1.63 -4.65 12.13
CA GLN A 24 -2.97 -4.82 11.59
C GLN A 24 -3.46 -3.56 10.88
N LYS A 25 -3.26 -2.39 11.48
CA LYS A 25 -3.62 -1.09 10.88
C LYS A 25 -2.84 -0.85 9.59
N GLN A 26 -1.55 -1.21 9.58
CA GLN A 26 -0.70 -1.09 8.41
C GLN A 26 -1.20 -2.00 7.27
N MET A 27 -1.57 -3.23 7.60
CA MET A 27 -2.11 -4.18 6.64
C MET A 27 -3.45 -3.72 6.07
N GLU A 28 -4.32 -3.15 6.91
CA GLU A 28 -5.59 -2.58 6.47
C GLU A 28 -5.36 -1.40 5.52
N ALA A 29 -4.40 -0.52 5.85
CA ALA A 29 -4.05 0.61 5.00
C ALA A 29 -3.53 0.15 3.65
N LEU A 30 -2.68 -0.88 3.62
CA LEU A 30 -2.18 -1.50 2.39
C LEU A 30 -3.31 -2.07 1.54
N TYR A 31 -4.23 -2.79 2.18
CA TYR A 31 -5.37 -3.39 1.49
C TYR A 31 -6.26 -2.31 0.86
N GLN A 32 -6.59 -1.27 1.61
CA GLN A 32 -7.41 -0.17 1.12
C GLN A 32 -6.72 0.59 -0.01
N ASN A 33 -5.42 0.82 0.12
CA ASN A 33 -4.64 1.49 -0.93
C ASN A 33 -4.56 0.63 -2.20
N LEU A 34 -4.35 -0.68 -2.05
CA LEU A 34 -4.35 -1.61 -3.18
C LEU A 34 -5.67 -1.57 -3.95
N ARG A 35 -6.78 -1.54 -3.21
CA ARG A 35 -8.11 -1.43 -3.80
C ARG A 35 -8.26 -0.13 -4.58
N THR A 36 -7.82 0.98 -4.00
CA THR A 36 -7.85 2.31 -4.64
C THR A 36 -6.98 2.32 -5.91
N VAL A 37 -5.78 1.78 -5.84
CA VAL A 37 -4.86 1.67 -6.98
C VAL A 37 -5.48 0.85 -8.11
N ARG A 38 -6.06 -0.30 -7.76
CA ARG A 38 -6.71 -1.17 -8.74
C ARG A 38 -7.85 -0.44 -9.45
N HIS A 39 -8.68 0.29 -8.70
CA HIS A 39 -9.77 1.07 -9.28
C HIS A 39 -9.24 2.18 -10.20
N ALA A 40 -8.20 2.89 -9.77
CA ALA A 40 -7.60 3.95 -10.57
C ALA A 40 -7.01 3.41 -11.88
N ILE A 41 -6.30 2.30 -11.82
CA ILE A 41 -5.71 1.66 -13.01
C ILE A 41 -6.82 1.18 -13.95
N ASN A 42 -7.82 0.47 -13.42
CA ASN A 42 -8.92 -0.05 -14.22
C ASN A 42 -9.69 1.08 -14.92
N ASN A 43 -9.97 2.17 -14.21
CA ASN A 43 -10.67 3.31 -14.79
C ASN A 43 -9.85 3.99 -15.88
N ASN A 44 -8.56 4.20 -15.64
CA ASN A 44 -7.68 4.85 -16.63
C ASN A 44 -7.48 3.96 -17.86
N VAL A 45 -7.30 2.65 -17.67
CA VAL A 45 -7.17 1.69 -18.76
C VAL A 45 -8.47 1.61 -19.56
N ALA A 46 -9.63 1.58 -18.87
CA ALA A 46 -10.94 1.54 -19.54
C ALA A 46 -11.14 2.75 -20.46
N VAL A 47 -10.74 3.94 -20.01
CA VAL A 47 -10.86 5.17 -20.82
C VAL A 47 -9.93 5.10 -22.02
N ILE A 48 -8.70 4.61 -21.86
CA ILE A 48 -7.73 4.44 -22.96
C ILE A 48 -8.27 3.43 -23.98
N MET A 49 -8.82 2.32 -23.53
CA MET A 49 -9.40 1.30 -24.41
C MET A 49 -10.59 1.82 -25.18
N ALA A 50 -11.49 2.55 -24.52
CA ALA A 50 -12.64 3.16 -25.17
C ALA A 50 -12.22 4.15 -26.27
N MET A 51 -11.19 4.96 -26.00
CA MET A 51 -10.68 5.89 -26.98
C MET A 51 -9.96 5.18 -28.12
N ALA A 52 -9.23 4.11 -27.83
CA ALA A 52 -8.58 3.27 -28.86
C ALA A 52 -9.62 2.65 -29.80
N GLU A 53 -10.73 2.13 -29.27
CA GLU A 53 -11.83 1.59 -30.08
C GLU A 53 -12.46 2.66 -30.95
N LEU A 54 -12.68 3.84 -30.38
CA LEU A 54 -13.22 4.98 -31.14
C LEU A 54 -12.28 5.39 -32.26
N THR A 55 -10.97 5.37 -32.03
CA THR A 55 -9.93 5.73 -33.01
C THR A 55 -9.93 4.73 -34.17
N GLN A 56 -10.18 3.43 -33.91
CA GLN A 56 -10.27 2.42 -34.96
C GLN A 56 -11.43 2.71 -35.92
N ARG A 57 -12.54 3.22 -35.39
CA ARG A 57 -13.71 3.61 -36.21
C ARG A 57 -13.54 4.98 -36.86
N ASN A 58 -12.83 5.86 -36.19
CA ASN A 58 -12.60 7.22 -36.67
C ASN A 58 -11.13 7.62 -36.46
N PRO A 59 -10.26 7.41 -37.49
CA PRO A 59 -8.84 7.73 -37.38
C PRO A 59 -8.54 9.20 -37.07
N ALA A 60 -9.47 10.11 -37.30
CA ALA A 60 -9.31 11.53 -36.96
C ALA A 60 -9.18 11.75 -35.45
N GLN A 61 -9.57 10.76 -34.63
CA GLN A 61 -9.44 10.83 -33.16
C GLN A 61 -8.08 10.41 -32.64
N CYS A 62 -7.14 10.06 -33.51
CA CYS A 62 -5.81 9.58 -33.12
C CYS A 62 -5.05 10.55 -32.21
N GLN A 63 -5.15 11.84 -32.48
CA GLN A 63 -4.52 12.88 -31.67
C GLN A 63 -5.08 12.94 -30.26
N LYS A 64 -6.42 12.77 -30.12
CA LYS A 64 -7.07 12.71 -28.81
C LYS A 64 -6.62 11.49 -28.02
N LEU A 65 -6.46 10.35 -28.67
CA LEU A 65 -5.93 9.15 -28.02
C LEU A 65 -4.52 9.39 -27.49
N SER A 66 -3.67 10.01 -28.31
CA SER A 66 -2.30 10.33 -27.89
C SER A 66 -2.28 11.26 -26.68
N GLN A 67 -3.08 12.31 -26.69
CA GLN A 67 -3.20 13.23 -25.56
C GLN A 67 -3.72 12.52 -24.29
N LEU A 68 -4.71 11.66 -24.46
CA LEU A 68 -5.29 10.91 -23.36
C LEU A 68 -4.26 9.96 -22.71
N CYS A 69 -3.46 9.27 -23.53
CA CYS A 69 -2.40 8.40 -23.02
C CYS A 69 -1.35 9.18 -22.23
N LEU A 70 -0.96 10.35 -22.73
CA LEU A 70 -0.01 11.23 -22.05
C LEU A 70 -0.54 11.75 -20.71
N GLU A 71 -1.86 11.90 -20.59
CA GLU A 71 -2.51 12.33 -19.36
C GLU A 71 -2.69 11.17 -18.38
N LYS A 72 -3.13 10.00 -18.87
CA LYS A 72 -3.51 8.86 -18.02
C LYS A 72 -2.32 8.02 -17.55
N ALA A 73 -1.26 7.92 -18.35
CA ALA A 73 -0.08 7.14 -17.99
C ALA A 73 0.61 7.65 -16.72
N PRO A 74 0.84 8.97 -16.55
CA PRO A 74 1.38 9.48 -15.29
C PRO A 74 0.47 9.24 -14.08
N ALA A 75 -0.86 9.30 -14.28
CA ALA A 75 -1.82 9.01 -13.20
C ALA A 75 -1.71 7.57 -12.72
N ILE A 76 -1.55 6.61 -13.65
CA ILE A 76 -1.35 5.19 -13.33
C ILE A 76 -0.03 5.02 -12.58
N ALA A 77 1.05 5.63 -13.07
CA ALA A 77 2.36 5.56 -12.44
C ALA A 77 2.34 6.14 -11.02
N ALA A 78 1.65 7.26 -10.82
CA ALA A 78 1.52 7.89 -9.51
C ALA A 78 0.75 6.99 -8.52
N ALA A 79 -0.30 6.31 -8.98
CA ALA A 79 -1.07 5.38 -8.14
C ALA A 79 -0.20 4.21 -7.69
N ILE A 80 0.60 3.64 -8.60
CA ILE A 80 1.51 2.54 -8.28
C ILE A 80 2.61 3.02 -7.32
N GLY A 81 3.16 4.22 -7.56
CA GLY A 81 4.19 4.81 -6.70
C GLY A 81 3.69 5.00 -5.27
N GLY A 82 2.46 5.49 -5.10
CA GLY A 82 1.86 5.65 -3.78
C GLY A 82 1.71 4.33 -3.03
N PHE A 83 1.30 3.26 -3.73
CA PHE A 83 1.22 1.93 -3.13
C PHE A 83 2.61 1.41 -2.74
N THR A 84 3.62 1.61 -3.61
CA THR A 84 4.99 1.17 -3.35
C THR A 84 5.55 1.82 -2.09
N GLU A 85 5.35 3.12 -1.91
CA GLU A 85 5.79 3.86 -0.72
C GLU A 85 5.14 3.30 0.55
N LEU A 86 3.83 3.04 0.49
CA LEU A 86 3.09 2.49 1.61
C LEU A 86 3.57 1.08 1.96
N PHE A 87 3.83 0.26 0.95
CA PHE A 87 4.35 -1.10 1.12
C PHE A 87 5.75 -1.09 1.72
N GLU A 88 6.63 -0.23 1.24
CA GLU A 88 7.99 -0.07 1.80
C GLU A 88 7.94 0.37 3.26
N GLY A 89 7.02 1.27 3.61
CA GLY A 89 6.79 1.68 4.98
C GLY A 89 6.36 0.52 5.88
N ALA A 90 5.48 -0.35 5.38
CA ALA A 90 5.05 -1.54 6.12
C ALA A 90 6.17 -2.54 6.33
N VAL A 91 7.01 -2.77 5.31
CA VAL A 91 8.18 -3.66 5.41
C VAL A 91 9.18 -3.10 6.42
N SER A 92 9.44 -1.81 6.40
CA SER A 92 10.34 -1.16 7.36
C SER A 92 9.84 -1.31 8.79
N LEU A 93 8.54 -1.14 9.00
CA LEU A 93 7.94 -1.31 10.32
C LEU A 93 8.08 -2.75 10.79
N GLN A 94 7.86 -3.72 9.92
CA GLN A 94 8.00 -5.14 10.25
C GLN A 94 9.44 -5.48 10.64
N GLU A 95 10.43 -4.96 9.91
CA GLU A 95 11.85 -5.15 10.21
C GLU A 95 12.21 -4.53 11.54
N GLU A 96 11.73 -3.34 11.82
CA GLU A 96 11.95 -2.64 13.09
C GLU A 96 11.39 -3.45 14.26
N LEU A 97 10.18 -3.96 14.14
CA LEU A 97 9.54 -4.78 15.17
C LEU A 97 10.30 -6.10 15.39
N ALA A 98 10.80 -6.73 14.33
CA ALA A 98 11.61 -7.93 14.41
C ALA A 98 12.93 -7.67 15.12
N ASN A 99 13.58 -6.54 14.83
CA ASN A 99 14.83 -6.13 15.49
C ASN A 99 14.62 -5.84 16.97
N GLN A 100 13.52 -5.19 17.34
CA GLN A 100 13.16 -4.95 18.74
C GLN A 100 12.95 -6.26 19.50
N ALA A 101 12.27 -7.22 18.89
CA ALA A 101 12.05 -8.54 19.49
C ALA A 101 13.37 -9.29 19.69
N THR A 102 14.28 -9.23 18.73
CA THR A 102 15.62 -9.85 18.81
C THR A 102 16.46 -9.21 19.92
N THR A 103 16.47 -7.88 20.00
CA THR A 103 17.18 -7.13 21.04
C THR A 103 16.64 -7.46 22.42
N SER A 104 15.33 -7.57 22.56
CA SER A 104 14.66 -7.94 23.81
C SER A 104 15.02 -9.35 24.25
N THR A 105 15.19 -10.28 23.31
CA THR A 105 15.55 -11.67 23.59
C THR A 105 17.00 -11.82 24.01
N ASN A 106 17.90 -11.00 23.48
CA ASN A 106 19.35 -11.07 23.74
C ASN A 106 19.79 -10.32 25.00
N SER A 107 18.92 -9.59 25.61
CA SER A 107 19.20 -8.88 26.87
C SER A 107 18.74 -9.68 28.08
#